data_9210228c41276c8be7afcee7e832f275
#
_entry.id   9210228c41276c8be7afcee7e832f275
#
_cell.length_a   1.000
_cell.length_b   1.000
_cell.length_c   1.000
_cell.angle_alpha   90.00
_cell.angle_beta   90.00
_cell.angle_gamma   90.00
#
_symmetry.space_group_name_H-M   'P 1'
#
loop_
_entity.id
_entity.type
_entity.pdbx_description
1 polymer ?
#
loop_
_entity_poly.entity_id
_entity_poly.type
_entity_poly.pdbx_seq_one_letter_code
_entity_poly.pdbx_strand_id
1 'polypeptide(L)'
;ENVTGDKAGKLDYSYLGMEGVSFIPIKCEDEYAPIDVKMLENVDALIVEYQDSGSRYDSFTNALFLLFQTIHLQKISLSVYILDRSNPCGRQVEGTVFTFADEWAMGIPGIAHRHGLTLGELANLFYCEIGAKFPLHIISYLVRSATQYMMPWSIPPHEDVPGLFTSQFYCGMR
;
A
#
# COMPACT_ATOMS: atom_id res chain seq x y z
N GLU A 1 -3.34 17.14 12.45
CA GLU A 1 -3.64 16.18 13.54
C GLU A 1 -3.79 14.83 12.88
N ASN A 2 -2.82 13.91 13.16
CA ASN A 2 -2.87 12.55 12.68
C ASN A 2 -4.00 11.83 13.40
N VAL A 3 -5.00 11.39 12.64
CA VAL A 3 -6.08 10.57 13.18
C VAL A 3 -5.60 9.15 13.25
N THR A 4 -5.03 8.79 14.39
CA THR A 4 -4.62 7.43 14.68
C THR A 4 -5.81 6.57 15.07
N GLY A 5 -5.78 5.36 14.61
CA GLY A 5 -6.87 4.44 14.41
C GLY A 5 -7.63 3.88 15.60
N ASP A 6 -7.79 4.54 16.73
CA ASP A 6 -8.55 3.98 17.86
C ASP A 6 -9.73 4.83 18.36
N LYS A 7 -9.98 5.94 17.72
CA LYS A 7 -11.21 6.71 17.95
C LYS A 7 -11.99 6.78 16.65
N ALA A 8 -12.66 5.69 16.30
CA ALA A 8 -13.71 5.71 15.29
C ALA A 8 -14.93 6.52 15.77
N GLY A 9 -14.68 7.77 16.18
CA GLY A 9 -15.65 8.82 16.10
C GLY A 9 -15.87 9.10 14.61
N LYS A 10 -17.08 9.44 14.21
CA LYS A 10 -17.36 9.91 12.86
C LYS A 10 -16.34 10.99 12.50
N LEU A 11 -15.38 10.65 11.64
CA LEU A 11 -14.48 11.63 11.07
C LEU A 11 -15.34 12.59 10.25
N ASP A 12 -15.34 13.86 10.64
CA ASP A 12 -16.03 14.90 9.90
C ASP A 12 -15.08 15.38 8.79
N TYR A 13 -15.35 14.96 7.57
CA TYR A 13 -14.62 15.38 6.37
C TYR A 13 -15.30 16.56 5.65
N SER A 14 -16.30 17.19 6.25
CA SER A 14 -17.02 18.31 5.65
C SER A 14 -16.10 19.48 5.27
N TYR A 15 -14.98 19.62 5.99
CA TYR A 15 -13.94 20.62 5.70
C TYR A 15 -13.25 20.46 4.33
N LEU A 16 -13.33 19.27 3.72
CA LEU A 16 -12.77 19.04 2.40
C LEU A 16 -13.65 19.58 1.26
N GLY A 17 -14.87 20.05 1.56
CA GLY A 17 -15.78 20.59 0.56
C GLY A 17 -16.19 19.60 -0.54
N MET A 18 -16.06 18.29 -0.27
CA MET A 18 -16.35 17.22 -1.23
C MET A 18 -17.80 16.74 -1.04
N GLU A 19 -18.75 17.47 -1.62
CA GLU A 19 -20.14 17.05 -1.60
C GLU A 19 -20.35 15.74 -2.39
N GLY A 20 -21.15 14.81 -1.84
CA GLY A 20 -21.45 13.53 -2.49
C GLY A 20 -20.38 12.45 -2.32
N VAL A 21 -19.32 12.70 -1.56
CA VAL A 21 -18.29 11.69 -1.22
C VAL A 21 -18.62 11.06 0.13
N SER A 22 -18.62 9.72 0.16
CA SER A 22 -18.77 8.96 1.40
C SER A 22 -17.40 8.47 1.86
N PHE A 23 -17.07 8.70 3.13
CA PHE A 23 -15.84 8.19 3.76
C PHE A 23 -16.18 6.95 4.59
N ILE A 24 -15.60 5.84 4.24
CA ILE A 24 -15.80 4.56 4.92
C ILE A 24 -14.48 4.16 5.56
N PRO A 25 -14.37 4.22 6.91
CA PRO A 25 -13.16 3.76 7.58
C PRO A 25 -13.05 2.24 7.44
N ILE A 26 -11.94 1.79 6.87
CA ILE A 26 -11.59 0.37 6.83
C ILE A 26 -10.89 0.06 8.16
N LYS A 27 -11.57 -0.69 9.02
CA LYS A 27 -10.94 -1.23 10.22
C LYS A 27 -10.25 -2.53 9.83
N CYS A 28 -8.94 -2.52 9.77
CA CYS A 28 -8.15 -3.73 9.73
C CYS A 28 -7.98 -4.21 11.18
N GLU A 29 -8.94 -4.97 11.70
CA GLU A 29 -8.79 -5.67 12.98
C GLU A 29 -7.75 -6.79 12.87
N ASP A 30 -7.53 -7.28 11.65
CA ASP A 30 -6.51 -8.26 11.29
C ASP A 30 -5.83 -7.77 10.00
N GLU A 31 -4.55 -7.49 10.07
CA GLU A 31 -3.71 -7.04 8.94
C GLU A 31 -3.65 -8.08 7.80
N TYR A 32 -4.07 -9.29 8.08
CA TYR A 32 -4.07 -10.42 7.15
C TYR A 32 -5.48 -10.84 6.70
N ALA A 33 -6.50 -10.13 7.14
CA ALA A 33 -7.87 -10.41 6.72
C ALA A 33 -8.11 -9.97 5.27
N PRO A 34 -8.78 -10.78 4.45
CA PRO A 34 -9.22 -10.36 3.11
C PRO A 34 -10.11 -9.11 3.19
N ILE A 35 -10.00 -8.27 2.18
CA ILE A 35 -10.89 -7.11 2.02
C ILE A 35 -12.33 -7.61 1.85
N ASP A 36 -13.28 -7.01 2.59
CA ASP A 36 -14.70 -7.35 2.45
C ASP A 36 -15.17 -6.99 1.03
N VAL A 37 -15.62 -8.01 0.30
CA VAL A 37 -16.11 -7.88 -1.09
C VAL A 37 -17.23 -6.83 -1.21
N LYS A 38 -18.04 -6.66 -0.17
CA LYS A 38 -19.12 -5.67 -0.16
C LYS A 38 -18.62 -4.24 -0.33
N MET A 39 -17.38 -3.96 0.07
CA MET A 39 -16.77 -2.64 -0.11
C MET A 39 -16.44 -2.34 -1.58
N LEU A 40 -16.36 -3.37 -2.41
CA LEU A 40 -16.07 -3.27 -3.83
C LEU A 40 -17.34 -3.41 -4.71
N GLU A 41 -18.50 -3.65 -4.09
CA GLU A 41 -19.77 -3.69 -4.82
C GLU A 41 -20.11 -2.32 -5.40
N ASN A 42 -20.49 -2.29 -6.67
CA ASN A 42 -20.82 -1.07 -7.43
C ASN A 42 -19.65 -0.09 -7.60
N VAL A 43 -18.42 -0.58 -7.53
CA VAL A 43 -17.21 0.19 -7.82
C VAL A 43 -16.74 -0.15 -9.23
N ASP A 44 -16.71 0.83 -10.14
CA ASP A 44 -16.21 0.67 -11.51
C ASP A 44 -14.70 0.85 -11.59
N ALA A 45 -14.16 1.73 -10.74
CA ALA A 45 -12.75 2.05 -10.68
C ALA A 45 -12.29 2.26 -9.24
N LEU A 46 -11.14 1.69 -8.90
CA LEU A 46 -10.49 1.83 -7.61
C LEU A 46 -9.16 2.59 -7.79
N ILE A 47 -9.00 3.67 -7.06
CA ILE A 47 -7.73 4.40 -7.00
C ILE A 47 -7.04 4.04 -5.69
N VAL A 48 -5.82 3.55 -5.79
CA VAL A 48 -4.98 3.21 -4.65
C VAL A 48 -3.88 4.25 -4.53
N GLU A 49 -3.83 4.91 -3.40
CA GLU A 49 -2.80 5.87 -3.04
C GLU A 49 -2.38 5.67 -1.58
N TYR A 50 -1.12 5.35 -1.37
CA TYR A 50 -0.49 5.38 -0.07
C TYR A 50 1.02 5.56 -0.20
N GLN A 51 1.69 5.95 0.88
CA GLN A 51 3.14 6.00 0.94
C GLN A 51 3.65 4.74 1.62
N ASP A 52 4.28 3.88 0.82
CA ASP A 52 4.98 2.71 1.33
C ASP A 52 6.22 3.12 2.13
N SER A 53 6.53 2.40 3.20
CA SER A 53 7.71 2.63 4.04
C SER A 53 9.01 2.09 3.44
N GLY A 54 8.94 1.28 2.40
CA GLY A 54 10.06 0.58 1.79
C GLY A 54 10.41 -0.74 2.47
N SER A 55 9.61 -1.15 3.44
CA SER A 55 9.79 -2.37 4.22
C SER A 55 8.68 -3.37 3.97
N ARG A 56 9.04 -4.67 3.90
CA ARG A 56 8.08 -5.78 3.80
C ARG A 56 7.05 -5.82 4.93
N TYR A 57 7.36 -5.24 6.07
CA TYR A 57 6.50 -5.24 7.26
C TYR A 57 5.40 -4.19 7.23
N ASP A 58 5.32 -3.41 6.16
CA ASP A 58 4.29 -2.40 6.00
C ASP A 58 2.92 -3.05 5.81
N SER A 59 1.97 -2.73 6.68
CA SER A 59 0.61 -3.28 6.65
C SER A 59 -0.15 -2.88 5.37
N PHE A 60 0.14 -1.70 4.79
CA PHE A 60 -0.46 -1.30 3.53
C PHE A 60 0.00 -2.16 2.35
N THR A 61 1.24 -2.63 2.39
CA THR A 61 1.77 -3.57 1.42
C THR A 61 1.00 -4.89 1.45
N ASN A 62 0.73 -5.41 2.67
CA ASN A 62 -0.11 -6.60 2.86
C ASN A 62 -1.54 -6.36 2.36
N ALA A 63 -2.13 -5.22 2.70
CA ALA A 63 -3.47 -4.86 2.28
C ALA A 63 -3.60 -4.78 0.75
N LEU A 64 -2.60 -4.26 0.04
CA LEU A 64 -2.58 -4.22 -1.43
C LEU A 64 -2.59 -5.62 -2.03
N PHE A 65 -1.77 -6.52 -1.50
CA PHE A 65 -1.72 -7.91 -1.96
C PHE A 65 -3.06 -8.61 -1.76
N LEU A 66 -3.64 -8.51 -0.56
CA LEU A 66 -4.94 -9.09 -0.23
C LEU A 66 -6.08 -8.50 -1.06
N LEU A 67 -6.03 -7.20 -1.36
CA LEU A 67 -6.96 -6.54 -2.27
C LEU A 67 -6.91 -7.18 -3.66
N PHE A 68 -5.72 -7.35 -4.22
CA PHE A 68 -5.54 -7.96 -5.53
C PHE A 68 -6.00 -9.41 -5.55
N GLN A 69 -5.68 -10.19 -4.51
CA GLN A 69 -6.20 -11.53 -4.34
C GLN A 69 -7.73 -11.55 -4.31
N THR A 70 -8.35 -10.67 -3.55
CA THR A 70 -9.82 -10.58 -3.43
C THR A 70 -10.45 -10.28 -4.79
N ILE A 71 -9.97 -9.26 -5.50
CA ILE A 71 -10.48 -8.90 -6.83
C ILE A 71 -10.34 -10.08 -7.81
N HIS A 72 -9.18 -10.75 -7.81
CA HIS A 72 -8.90 -11.86 -8.71
C HIS A 72 -9.77 -13.09 -8.42
N LEU A 73 -9.81 -13.54 -7.16
CA LEU A 73 -10.53 -14.75 -6.75
C LEU A 73 -12.04 -14.59 -6.86
N GLN A 74 -12.54 -13.42 -6.52
CA GLN A 74 -13.98 -13.12 -6.60
C GLN A 74 -14.41 -12.66 -8.00
N LYS A 75 -13.46 -12.52 -8.94
CA LYS A 75 -13.70 -12.09 -10.33
C LYS A 75 -14.47 -10.76 -10.41
N ILE A 76 -14.10 -9.81 -9.55
CA ILE A 76 -14.72 -8.50 -9.49
C ILE A 76 -14.34 -7.72 -10.74
N SER A 77 -15.34 -7.17 -11.43
CA SER A 77 -15.14 -6.40 -12.66
C SER A 77 -14.96 -4.92 -12.34
N LEU A 78 -13.71 -4.52 -12.06
CA LEU A 78 -13.33 -3.12 -11.85
C LEU A 78 -11.93 -2.86 -12.43
N SER A 79 -11.61 -1.58 -12.64
CA SER A 79 -10.26 -1.14 -13.02
C SER A 79 -9.51 -0.62 -11.79
N VAL A 80 -8.25 -1.04 -11.63
CA VAL A 80 -7.40 -0.57 -10.52
C VAL A 80 -6.38 0.43 -11.04
N TYR A 81 -6.29 1.58 -10.39
CA TYR A 81 -5.32 2.64 -10.69
C TYR A 81 -4.41 2.82 -9.48
N ILE A 82 -3.11 2.62 -9.67
CA ILE A 82 -2.09 2.84 -8.64
C ILE A 82 -1.45 4.20 -8.88
N LEU A 83 -1.54 5.10 -7.94
CA LEU A 83 -0.79 6.36 -7.96
C LEU A 83 0.61 6.06 -7.43
N ASP A 84 1.56 5.90 -8.36
CA ASP A 84 2.92 5.46 -8.03
C ASP A 84 3.66 6.49 -7.18
N ARG A 85 4.44 5.99 -6.23
CA ARG A 85 5.28 6.80 -5.34
C ARG A 85 6.66 6.19 -5.19
N SER A 86 7.66 7.07 -5.06
CA SER A 86 9.04 6.66 -4.83
C SER A 86 9.18 5.92 -3.50
N ASN A 87 10.03 4.90 -3.49
CA ASN A 87 10.40 4.20 -2.26
C ASN A 87 11.32 5.09 -1.40
N PRO A 88 10.95 5.40 -0.15
CA PRO A 88 11.75 6.26 0.71
C PRO A 88 13.09 5.64 1.12
N CYS A 89 13.19 4.31 1.10
CA CYS A 89 14.44 3.58 1.35
C CYS A 89 15.33 3.45 0.11
N GLY A 90 14.89 4.00 -1.04
CA GLY A 90 15.65 3.93 -2.30
C GLY A 90 15.53 2.58 -3.00
N ARG A 91 16.49 2.27 -3.88
CA ARG A 91 16.42 1.14 -4.81
C ARG A 91 17.21 -0.10 -4.39
N GLN A 92 17.87 -0.04 -3.25
CA GLN A 92 18.64 -1.19 -2.76
C GLN A 92 17.70 -2.26 -2.23
N VAL A 93 18.08 -3.52 -2.46
CA VAL A 93 17.37 -4.69 -1.97
C VAL A 93 18.25 -5.35 -0.91
N GLU A 94 17.72 -5.51 0.30
CA GLU A 94 18.48 -6.03 1.44
C GLU A 94 17.61 -6.95 2.32
N GLY A 95 18.29 -7.84 3.01
CA GLY A 95 17.65 -8.79 3.93
C GLY A 95 17.16 -10.07 3.25
N THR A 96 16.51 -10.90 4.06
CA THR A 96 16.03 -12.22 3.61
C THR A 96 14.72 -12.11 2.84
N VAL A 97 14.49 -13.07 1.97
CA VAL A 97 13.21 -13.31 1.30
C VAL A 97 12.57 -14.51 1.94
N PHE A 98 11.29 -14.41 2.34
CA PHE A 98 10.54 -15.57 2.81
C PHE A 98 9.98 -16.37 1.65
N THR A 99 9.85 -17.67 1.88
CA THR A 99 9.12 -18.55 0.99
C THR A 99 7.65 -18.62 1.39
N PHE A 100 6.79 -19.12 0.50
CA PHE A 100 5.36 -19.31 0.82
C PHE A 100 5.07 -20.31 1.94
N ALA A 101 6.09 -21.04 2.42
CA ALA A 101 5.99 -21.95 3.57
C ALA A 101 6.13 -21.22 4.91
N ASP A 102 6.63 -19.98 4.89
CA ASP A 102 6.80 -19.18 6.09
C ASP A 102 5.48 -18.50 6.48
N GLU A 103 5.23 -18.37 7.78
CA GLU A 103 4.00 -17.73 8.26
C GLU A 103 3.95 -16.25 7.86
N TRP A 104 2.77 -15.80 7.46
CA TRP A 104 2.49 -14.43 7.02
C TRP A 104 2.74 -13.35 8.10
N ALA A 105 2.93 -13.75 9.35
CA ALA A 105 3.18 -12.83 10.46
C ALA A 105 4.38 -11.88 10.27
N MET A 106 5.20 -12.11 9.24
CA MET A 106 6.38 -11.30 8.94
C MET A 106 6.33 -10.65 7.54
N GLY A 107 5.15 -10.43 7.00
CA GLY A 107 4.91 -9.79 5.71
C GLY A 107 4.75 -10.76 4.55
N ILE A 108 4.61 -10.22 3.34
CA ILE A 108 4.31 -11.01 2.14
C ILE A 108 5.51 -11.84 1.72
N PRO A 109 5.32 -13.13 1.40
CA PRO A 109 6.36 -13.97 0.80
C PRO A 109 6.82 -13.41 -0.56
N GLY A 110 8.06 -13.71 -0.92
CA GLY A 110 8.62 -13.34 -2.22
C GLY A 110 9.26 -11.96 -2.29
N ILE A 111 9.15 -11.11 -1.26
CA ILE A 111 9.83 -9.83 -1.18
C ILE A 111 10.87 -9.78 -0.06
N ALA A 112 11.97 -9.05 -0.29
CA ALA A 112 13.01 -8.84 0.69
C ALA A 112 12.57 -7.87 1.80
N HIS A 113 13.27 -7.85 2.92
CA HIS A 113 13.03 -6.89 4.02
C HIS A 113 12.95 -5.47 3.52
N ARG A 114 13.98 -5.02 2.83
CA ARG A 114 14.03 -3.77 2.07
C ARG A 114 13.89 -4.14 0.61
N HIS A 115 12.73 -3.89 0.02
CA HIS A 115 12.40 -4.44 -1.29
C HIS A 115 12.87 -3.57 -2.47
N GLY A 116 13.17 -2.28 -2.24
CA GLY A 116 13.70 -1.40 -3.27
C GLY A 116 12.75 -1.08 -4.43
N LEU A 117 11.48 -1.45 -4.34
CA LEU A 117 10.45 -1.24 -5.36
C LEU A 117 9.65 0.03 -5.09
N THR A 118 9.18 0.71 -6.13
CA THR A 118 8.13 1.73 -6.00
C THR A 118 6.78 1.05 -5.74
N LEU A 119 5.78 1.82 -5.33
CA LEU A 119 4.42 1.29 -5.14
C LEU A 119 3.87 0.63 -6.41
N GLY A 120 4.09 1.26 -7.58
CA GLY A 120 3.68 0.74 -8.87
C GLY A 120 4.41 -0.54 -9.26
N GLU A 121 5.71 -0.64 -9.00
CA GLU A 121 6.49 -1.85 -9.23
C GLU A 121 6.04 -2.99 -8.32
N LEU A 122 5.76 -2.68 -7.05
CA LEU A 122 5.25 -3.64 -6.08
C LEU A 122 3.87 -4.18 -6.51
N ALA A 123 2.99 -3.29 -6.95
CA ALA A 123 1.68 -3.66 -7.50
C ALA A 123 1.81 -4.58 -8.71
N ASN A 124 2.72 -4.29 -9.65
CA ASN A 124 2.99 -5.15 -10.80
C ASN A 124 3.53 -6.54 -10.38
N LEU A 125 4.42 -6.57 -9.39
CA LEU A 125 4.92 -7.84 -8.85
C LEU A 125 3.76 -8.69 -8.32
N PHE A 126 2.91 -8.14 -7.46
CA PHE A 126 1.77 -8.86 -6.90
C PHE A 126 0.77 -9.30 -7.96
N TYR A 127 0.50 -8.43 -8.94
CA TYR A 127 -0.37 -8.75 -10.05
C TYR A 127 0.12 -9.99 -10.84
N CYS A 128 1.43 -10.05 -11.10
CA CYS A 128 2.06 -11.18 -11.79
C CYS A 128 2.04 -12.45 -10.94
N GLU A 129 2.39 -12.36 -9.66
CA GLU A 129 2.43 -13.50 -8.73
C GLU A 129 1.07 -14.16 -8.55
N ILE A 130 0.02 -13.37 -8.46
CA ILE A 130 -1.37 -13.86 -8.35
C ILE A 130 -1.88 -14.40 -9.69
N GLY A 131 -1.27 -14.02 -10.81
CA GLY A 131 -1.78 -14.30 -12.15
C GLY A 131 -3.08 -13.54 -12.44
N ALA A 132 -3.19 -12.34 -11.90
CA ALA A 132 -4.39 -11.49 -12.00
C ALA A 132 -4.74 -11.13 -13.46
N LYS A 133 -6.02 -10.81 -13.70
CA LYS A 133 -6.54 -10.52 -15.06
C LYS A 133 -7.40 -9.25 -15.13
N PHE A 134 -7.62 -8.57 -14.00
CA PHE A 134 -8.35 -7.31 -14.02
C PHE A 134 -7.51 -6.18 -14.64
N PRO A 135 -8.12 -5.10 -15.17
CA PRO A 135 -7.37 -3.95 -15.68
C PRO A 135 -6.58 -3.27 -14.57
N LEU A 136 -5.25 -3.24 -14.71
CA LEU A 136 -4.33 -2.56 -13.80
C LEU A 136 -3.62 -1.42 -14.53
N HIS A 137 -3.69 -0.22 -13.96
CA HIS A 137 -3.07 0.99 -14.50
C HIS A 137 -2.11 1.59 -13.47
N ILE A 138 -0.85 1.75 -13.84
CA ILE A 138 0.14 2.43 -13.02
C ILE A 138 0.27 3.87 -13.52
N ILE A 139 -0.06 4.82 -12.65
CA ILE A 139 0.09 6.25 -12.91
C ILE A 139 1.43 6.66 -12.32
N SER A 140 2.45 6.68 -13.17
CA SER A 140 3.81 6.94 -12.75
C SER A 140 3.99 8.36 -12.24
N TYR A 141 4.70 8.48 -11.14
CA TYR A 141 5.20 9.76 -10.68
C TYR A 141 6.32 10.26 -11.62
N LEU A 142 6.18 11.48 -12.13
CA LEU A 142 7.19 12.07 -13.01
C LEU A 142 8.43 12.46 -12.22
N VAL A 143 9.40 11.57 -12.16
CA VAL A 143 10.74 11.85 -11.61
C VAL A 143 11.56 12.57 -12.69
N ARG A 144 11.80 13.87 -12.52
CA ARG A 144 12.58 14.66 -13.49
C ARG A 144 14.10 14.45 -13.39
N SER A 145 14.59 13.82 -12.34
CA SER A 145 16.04 13.52 -12.21
C SER A 145 16.28 12.35 -11.25
N ALA A 146 17.42 11.68 -11.44
CA ALA A 146 17.86 10.57 -10.58
C ALA A 146 18.09 10.98 -9.10
N THR A 147 18.24 12.28 -8.82
CA THR A 147 18.39 12.82 -7.46
C THR A 147 17.07 13.03 -6.72
N GLN A 148 15.94 12.88 -7.39
CA GLN A 148 14.60 13.03 -6.80
C GLN A 148 14.11 11.77 -6.07
N TYR A 149 14.96 10.79 -5.84
CA TYR A 149 14.62 9.63 -4.98
C TYR A 149 14.35 10.00 -3.51
N MET A 150 14.64 11.23 -3.12
CA MET A 150 14.41 11.75 -1.78
C MET A 150 13.32 12.84 -1.83
N MET A 151 12.13 12.50 -2.26
CA MET A 151 11.01 13.43 -2.12
C MET A 151 10.66 13.58 -0.64
N PRO A 152 10.50 14.83 -0.15
CA PRO A 152 9.98 15.02 1.19
C PRO A 152 8.60 14.41 1.28
N TRP A 153 8.35 13.60 2.30
CA TRP A 153 7.02 13.12 2.59
C TRP A 153 6.13 14.30 2.97
N SER A 154 5.07 14.48 2.23
CA SER A 154 4.04 15.45 2.58
C SER A 154 3.12 14.91 3.68
N ILE A 155 2.96 13.59 3.75
CA ILE A 155 2.14 12.87 4.72
C ILE A 155 2.94 11.66 5.19
N PRO A 156 3.17 11.49 6.50
CA PRO A 156 3.81 10.29 7.02
C PRO A 156 2.94 9.05 6.75
N PRO A 157 3.51 7.91 6.39
CA PRO A 157 2.73 6.69 6.15
C PRO A 157 2.15 6.11 7.45
N HIS A 158 2.84 6.31 8.56
CA HIS A 158 2.46 5.82 9.88
C HIS A 158 2.97 6.76 10.97
N GLU A 159 2.34 6.77 12.17
CA GLU A 159 2.84 7.58 13.31
C GLU A 159 4.25 7.20 13.73
N ASP A 160 4.57 5.90 13.70
CA ASP A 160 5.89 5.38 14.07
C ASP A 160 6.95 5.66 12.99
N VAL A 161 6.53 6.11 11.80
CA VAL A 161 7.40 6.46 10.68
C VAL A 161 7.12 7.90 10.21
N PRO A 162 7.39 8.92 11.06
CA PRO A 162 6.98 10.29 10.80
C PRO A 162 7.80 11.00 9.72
N GLY A 163 8.85 10.39 9.18
CA GLY A 163 9.69 11.01 8.19
C GLY A 163 10.59 10.04 7.44
N LEU A 164 11.20 10.54 6.35
CA LEU A 164 12.11 9.78 5.50
C LEU A 164 13.24 9.10 6.28
N PHE A 165 13.81 9.80 7.24
CA PHE A 165 14.90 9.28 8.07
C PHE A 165 14.45 8.08 8.90
N THR A 166 13.28 8.17 9.52
CA THR A 166 12.68 7.09 10.32
C THR A 166 12.41 5.87 9.45
N SER A 167 11.91 6.07 8.22
CA SER A 167 11.67 4.97 7.28
C SER A 167 12.95 4.21 6.94
N GLN A 168 14.04 4.91 6.70
CA GLN A 168 15.34 4.28 6.41
C GLN A 168 15.85 3.43 7.57
N PHE A 169 15.61 3.88 8.81
CA PHE A 169 15.95 3.10 10.00
C PHE A 169 14.97 1.94 10.25
N TYR A 170 13.70 2.11 9.91
CA TYR A 170 12.66 1.09 10.14
C TYR A 170 12.99 -0.24 9.49
N CYS A 171 13.54 -0.22 8.27
CA CYS A 171 13.98 -1.43 7.58
C CYS A 171 15.14 -2.15 8.29
N GLY A 172 15.91 -1.46 9.12
CA GLY A 172 17.06 -2.02 9.84
C GLY A 172 16.77 -2.44 11.27
N MET A 173 15.62 -2.06 11.82
CA MET A 173 15.27 -2.30 13.24
C MET A 173 14.35 -3.51 13.46
N ARG A 174 13.86 -4.14 12.38
CA ARG A 174 12.92 -5.28 12.41
C ARG A 174 13.63 -6.60 11.95
#